data_de792f2d00c3f1069d5da570076c2605
#
_entry.id   de792f2d00c3f1069d5da570076c2605
#
_cell.length_a   1.000
_cell.length_b   1.000
_cell.length_c   1.000
_cell.angle_alpha   90.00
_cell.angle_beta   90.00
_cell.angle_gamma   90.00
#
_symmetry.space_group_name_H-M   'P 1'
#
loop_
_entity.id
_entity.type
_entity.pdbx_description
1 polymer ?
#
loop_
_entity_poly.entity_id
_entity_poly.type
_entity_poly.pdbx_seq_one_letter_code
_entity_poly.pdbx_strand_id
1 'polypeptide(L)'
;GFDFPALNWKQFLKEEAQDELGYLPLRKEIQAITATEYQLHLPSESLLLTSGAQQALFLVLQVLLRQGDSVAVEDPSFFYALPIFQAAGVRLFGVPMTEEGIDLEALEQTIRQHRIKMVMVNPSFQNPTGTVMPLRKREQLVKVCQTYQVPILEDDVFGQLSFIPKTEIPPLKKLDPDNVL
;
A
#
# COMPACT_ATOMS: atom_id res chain seq x y z
N GLY A 1 15.27 31.06 -6.07
CA GLY A 1 15.92 29.80 -6.49
C GLY A 1 15.96 28.87 -5.31
N PHE A 2 15.63 27.59 -5.50
CA PHE A 2 15.84 26.59 -4.47
C PHE A 2 17.36 26.33 -4.41
N ASP A 3 18.00 26.70 -3.30
CA ASP A 3 19.38 26.33 -3.01
C ASP A 3 19.39 24.87 -2.56
N PHE A 4 19.71 23.97 -3.48
CA PHE A 4 20.00 22.59 -3.08
C PHE A 4 21.41 22.58 -2.45
N PRO A 5 21.55 22.09 -1.20
CA PRO A 5 22.87 21.90 -0.64
C PRO A 5 23.70 21.00 -1.57
N ALA A 6 24.97 21.34 -1.76
CA ALA A 6 25.86 20.56 -2.62
C ALA A 6 25.93 19.11 -2.10
N LEU A 7 25.30 18.19 -2.83
CA LEU A 7 25.28 16.77 -2.47
C LEU A 7 26.68 16.20 -2.67
N ASN A 8 27.26 15.63 -1.63
CA ASN A 8 28.50 14.87 -1.75
C ASN A 8 28.19 13.50 -2.35
N TRP A 9 28.17 13.41 -3.68
CA TRP A 9 27.82 12.20 -4.41
C TRP A 9 28.68 10.98 -4.05
N LYS A 10 29.96 11.18 -3.70
CA LYS A 10 30.83 10.06 -3.30
C LYS A 10 30.43 9.47 -1.97
N GLN A 11 30.03 10.34 -1.01
CA GLN A 11 29.55 9.87 0.28
C GLN A 11 28.18 9.23 0.15
N PHE A 12 27.28 9.85 -0.61
CA PHE A 12 25.94 9.33 -0.89
C PHE A 12 25.96 7.91 -1.48
N LEU A 13 26.75 7.71 -2.56
CA LEU A 13 26.87 6.41 -3.21
C LEU A 13 27.51 5.35 -2.29
N LYS A 14 28.42 5.77 -1.42
CA LYS A 14 29.06 4.83 -0.46
C LYS A 14 28.08 4.41 0.64
N GLU A 15 27.27 5.33 1.14
CA GLU A 15 26.25 5.06 2.17
C GLU A 15 25.08 4.23 1.60
N GLU A 16 24.61 4.54 0.39
CA GLU A 16 23.54 3.80 -0.28
C GLU A 16 23.95 2.35 -0.60
N ALA A 17 25.20 2.14 -1.04
CA ALA A 17 25.71 0.80 -1.37
C ALA A 17 25.83 -0.13 -0.15
N GLN A 18 25.70 0.36 1.06
CA GLN A 18 25.84 -0.42 2.30
C GLN A 18 24.50 -0.81 2.94
N ASP A 19 23.36 -0.28 2.44
CA ASP A 19 22.04 -0.53 3.04
C ASP A 19 21.08 -1.08 1.98
N GLU A 20 20.77 -2.36 2.09
CA GLU A 20 19.87 -3.09 1.17
C GLU A 20 18.43 -2.53 1.18
N LEU A 21 18.04 -1.83 2.25
CA LEU A 21 16.73 -1.19 2.37
C LEU A 21 16.68 0.21 1.73
N GLY A 22 17.82 0.70 1.24
CA GLY A 22 17.97 2.03 0.67
C GLY A 22 18.49 3.07 1.68
N TYR A 23 18.67 4.29 1.22
CA TYR A 23 19.36 5.37 1.94
C TYR A 23 18.75 5.66 3.32
N LEU A 24 19.47 5.30 4.39
CA LEU A 24 19.00 5.37 5.77
C LEU A 24 18.53 6.77 6.20
N PRO A 25 19.21 7.88 5.86
CA PRO A 25 18.72 9.21 6.23
C PRO A 25 17.33 9.51 5.65
N LEU A 26 17.04 9.10 4.41
CA LEU A 26 15.71 9.27 3.81
C LEU A 26 14.65 8.41 4.53
N ARG A 27 14.99 7.16 4.89
CA ARG A 27 14.07 6.30 5.66
C ARG A 27 13.73 6.90 7.03
N LYS A 28 14.71 7.53 7.69
CA LYS A 28 14.50 8.25 8.96
C LYS A 28 13.59 9.48 8.79
N GLU A 29 13.73 10.22 7.70
CA GLU A 29 12.82 11.33 7.39
C GLU A 29 11.40 10.84 7.12
N ILE A 30 11.24 9.76 6.35
CA ILE A 30 9.93 9.14 6.12
C ILE A 30 9.32 8.68 7.46
N GLN A 31 10.11 8.07 8.33
CA GLN A 31 9.69 7.68 9.68
C GLN A 31 9.21 8.90 10.50
N ALA A 32 9.93 10.02 10.47
CA ALA A 32 9.56 11.24 11.18
C ALA A 32 8.26 11.83 10.63
N ILE A 33 8.10 11.87 9.31
CA ILE A 33 6.88 12.35 8.64
C ILE A 33 5.68 11.47 9.00
N THR A 34 5.82 10.14 8.90
CA THR A 34 4.72 9.22 9.22
C THR A 34 4.31 9.29 10.69
N ALA A 35 5.28 9.45 11.60
CA ALA A 35 5.00 9.63 13.03
C ALA A 35 4.26 10.95 13.31
N THR A 36 4.62 12.04 12.62
CA THR A 36 4.03 13.37 12.84
C THR A 36 2.65 13.48 12.19
N GLU A 37 2.52 13.09 10.92
CA GLU A 37 1.29 13.31 10.16
C GLU A 37 0.23 12.24 10.41
N TYR A 38 0.63 10.98 10.53
CA TYR A 38 -0.30 9.86 10.68
C TYR A 38 -0.33 9.27 12.09
N GLN A 39 0.57 9.73 13.00
CA GLN A 39 0.79 9.09 14.30
C GLN A 39 1.11 7.59 14.16
N LEU A 40 1.82 7.26 13.09
CA LEU A 40 2.25 5.91 12.75
C LEU A 40 3.74 5.79 13.02
N HIS A 41 4.09 5.02 14.06
CA HIS A 41 5.47 4.82 14.49
C HIS A 41 6.02 3.53 13.88
N LEU A 42 6.75 3.64 12.78
CA LEU A 42 7.41 2.53 12.11
C LEU A 42 8.91 2.55 12.39
N PRO A 43 9.55 1.42 12.67
CA PRO A 43 11.01 1.35 12.71
C PRO A 43 11.58 1.57 11.29
N SER A 44 12.74 2.22 11.18
CA SER A 44 13.37 2.47 9.87
C SER A 44 13.68 1.19 9.09
N GLU A 45 13.85 0.08 9.79
CA GLU A 45 14.11 -1.26 9.26
C GLU A 45 12.89 -1.89 8.57
N SER A 46 11.68 -1.38 8.84
CA SER A 46 10.46 -1.80 8.14
C SER A 46 10.16 -0.99 6.88
N LEU A 47 11.02 -0.04 6.53
CA LEU A 47 10.90 0.81 5.36
C LEU A 47 11.89 0.36 4.28
N LEU A 48 11.38 0.04 3.10
CA LEU A 48 12.16 -0.28 1.91
C LEU A 48 11.96 0.82 0.86
N LEU A 49 13.05 1.45 0.43
CA LEU A 49 13.01 2.41 -0.68
C LEU A 49 13.05 1.67 -2.02
N THR A 50 12.17 2.06 -2.92
CA THR A 50 12.06 1.46 -4.25
C THR A 50 12.07 2.52 -5.34
N SER A 51 12.36 2.11 -6.57
CA SER A 51 12.29 2.97 -7.76
C SER A 51 10.83 3.14 -8.23
N GLY A 52 9.96 3.59 -7.31
CA GLY A 52 8.54 3.82 -7.54
C GLY A 52 7.65 2.64 -7.16
N ALA A 53 6.34 2.90 -7.14
CA ALA A 53 5.31 1.96 -6.69
C ALA A 53 5.28 0.65 -7.50
N GLN A 54 5.61 0.69 -8.80
CA GLN A 54 5.64 -0.52 -9.62
C GLN A 54 6.70 -1.52 -9.16
N GLN A 55 7.90 -1.04 -8.76
CA GLN A 55 8.91 -1.92 -8.20
C GLN A 55 8.48 -2.46 -6.84
N ALA A 56 7.89 -1.61 -5.98
CA ALA A 56 7.36 -2.06 -4.70
C ALA A 56 6.33 -3.18 -4.90
N LEU A 57 5.36 -2.98 -5.78
CA LEU A 57 4.35 -3.98 -6.10
C LEU A 57 4.99 -5.27 -6.62
N PHE A 58 5.93 -5.18 -7.57
CA PHE A 58 6.64 -6.35 -8.10
C PHE A 58 7.31 -7.15 -6.98
N LEU A 59 8.04 -6.49 -6.07
CA LEU A 59 8.73 -7.14 -4.96
C LEU A 59 7.74 -7.82 -4.00
N VAL A 60 6.64 -7.14 -3.64
CA VAL A 60 5.58 -7.71 -2.78
C VAL A 60 5.01 -8.98 -3.42
N LEU A 61 4.67 -8.94 -4.71
CA LEU A 61 4.13 -10.11 -5.42
C LEU A 61 5.13 -11.27 -5.44
N GLN A 62 6.42 -11.00 -5.67
CA GLN A 62 7.45 -12.05 -5.71
C GLN A 62 7.70 -12.70 -4.34
N VAL A 63 7.58 -11.93 -3.25
CA VAL A 63 7.84 -12.44 -1.90
C VAL A 63 6.63 -13.17 -1.32
N LEU A 64 5.42 -12.63 -1.53
CA LEU A 64 4.22 -13.12 -0.83
C LEU A 64 3.39 -14.10 -1.66
N LEU A 65 3.50 -14.09 -2.98
CA LEU A 65 2.64 -14.86 -3.86
C LEU A 65 3.40 -15.83 -4.74
N ARG A 66 2.70 -16.87 -5.17
CA ARG A 66 3.16 -17.86 -6.14
C ARG A 66 2.30 -17.82 -7.38
N GLN A 67 2.82 -18.32 -8.47
CA GLN A 67 2.04 -18.52 -9.70
C GLN A 67 0.74 -19.31 -9.40
N GLY A 68 -0.39 -18.78 -9.85
CA GLY A 68 -1.71 -19.36 -9.63
C GLY A 68 -2.42 -18.88 -8.35
N ASP A 69 -1.74 -18.14 -7.45
CA ASP A 69 -2.40 -17.51 -6.31
C ASP A 69 -3.43 -16.46 -6.76
N SER A 70 -4.39 -16.18 -5.90
CA SER A 70 -5.51 -15.29 -6.17
C SER A 70 -5.39 -14.00 -5.36
N VAL A 71 -5.60 -12.86 -6.02
CA VAL A 71 -5.59 -11.51 -5.42
C VAL A 71 -6.92 -10.84 -5.68
N ALA A 72 -7.54 -10.28 -4.65
CA ALA A 72 -8.71 -9.41 -4.80
C ALA A 72 -8.26 -7.97 -5.01
N VAL A 73 -8.86 -7.29 -5.97
CA VAL A 73 -8.61 -5.89 -6.31
C VAL A 73 -9.93 -5.16 -6.46
N GLU A 74 -9.92 -3.86 -6.28
CA GLU A 74 -11.08 -2.99 -6.57
C GLU A 74 -11.45 -3.07 -8.06
N ASP A 75 -12.74 -2.98 -8.37
CA ASP A 75 -13.26 -2.90 -9.74
C ASP A 75 -14.26 -1.75 -9.86
N PRO A 76 -13.90 -0.64 -10.54
CA PRO A 76 -12.66 -0.43 -11.31
C PRO A 76 -11.41 -0.20 -10.45
N SER A 77 -10.23 -0.54 -11.00
CA SER A 77 -8.93 -0.39 -10.36
C SER A 77 -7.91 0.28 -11.27
N PHE A 78 -6.74 0.63 -10.71
CA PHE A 78 -5.62 1.19 -11.45
C PHE A 78 -5.02 0.18 -12.42
N PHE A 79 -5.44 0.20 -13.66
CA PHE A 79 -5.11 -0.81 -14.68
C PHE A 79 -3.64 -0.87 -15.10
N TYR A 80 -2.82 0.16 -14.83
CA TYR A 80 -1.37 0.09 -15.09
C TYR A 80 -0.62 -0.92 -14.21
N ALA A 81 -1.21 -1.35 -13.10
CA ALA A 81 -0.66 -2.41 -12.27
C ALA A 81 -0.93 -3.82 -12.85
N LEU A 82 -1.95 -3.99 -13.70
CA LEU A 82 -2.37 -5.29 -14.23
C LEU A 82 -1.25 -6.08 -14.93
N PRO A 83 -0.37 -5.48 -15.77
CA PRO A 83 0.73 -6.21 -16.39
C PRO A 83 1.69 -6.84 -15.39
N ILE A 84 1.90 -6.22 -14.22
CA ILE A 84 2.79 -6.74 -13.16
C ILE A 84 2.17 -8.01 -12.55
N PHE A 85 0.87 -7.99 -12.27
CA PHE A 85 0.14 -9.17 -11.80
C PHE A 85 0.15 -10.30 -12.81
N GLN A 86 -0.04 -9.99 -14.10
CA GLN A 86 0.03 -10.97 -15.17
C GLN A 86 1.42 -11.60 -15.27
N ALA A 87 2.48 -10.79 -15.18
CA ALA A 87 3.85 -11.28 -15.19
C ALA A 87 4.18 -12.17 -14.00
N ALA A 88 3.58 -11.91 -12.83
CA ALA A 88 3.70 -12.76 -11.65
C ALA A 88 2.86 -14.04 -11.76
N GLY A 89 2.01 -14.17 -12.78
CA GLY A 89 1.16 -15.34 -13.00
C GLY A 89 0.07 -15.54 -11.96
N VAL A 90 -0.34 -14.48 -11.25
CA VAL A 90 -1.42 -14.50 -10.27
C VAL A 90 -2.78 -14.25 -10.95
N ARG A 91 -3.84 -14.69 -10.31
CA ARG A 91 -5.22 -14.49 -10.77
C ARG A 91 -5.84 -13.31 -10.05
N LEU A 92 -6.41 -12.37 -10.80
CA LEU A 92 -7.10 -11.21 -10.24
C LEU A 92 -8.60 -11.45 -10.16
N PHE A 93 -9.18 -11.02 -9.05
CA PHE A 93 -10.62 -11.03 -8.80
C PHE A 93 -11.07 -9.61 -8.49
N GLY A 94 -11.81 -9.01 -9.42
CA GLY A 94 -12.39 -7.68 -9.23
C GLY A 94 -13.53 -7.72 -8.21
N VAL A 95 -13.47 -6.83 -7.24
CA VAL A 95 -14.53 -6.64 -6.23
C VAL A 95 -15.21 -5.30 -6.51
N PRO A 96 -16.54 -5.25 -6.65
CA PRO A 96 -17.24 -4.03 -6.95
C PRO A 96 -16.94 -2.91 -5.95
N MET A 97 -17.04 -1.66 -6.45
CA MET A 97 -16.93 -0.47 -5.63
C MET A 97 -18.30 0.07 -5.24
N THR A 98 -18.40 0.65 -4.06
CA THR A 98 -19.50 1.49 -3.60
C THR A 98 -19.08 2.96 -3.57
N GLU A 99 -19.97 3.86 -3.21
CA GLU A 99 -19.64 5.30 -3.01
C GLU A 99 -18.60 5.53 -1.90
N GLU A 100 -18.38 4.54 -1.02
CA GLU A 100 -17.45 4.61 0.11
C GLU A 100 -16.23 3.70 -0.05
N GLY A 101 -15.94 3.21 -1.26
CA GLY A 101 -14.84 2.31 -1.55
C GLY A 101 -15.30 0.87 -1.80
N ILE A 102 -14.40 -0.10 -1.68
CA ILE A 102 -14.66 -1.52 -1.99
C ILE A 102 -15.90 -2.06 -1.27
N ASP A 103 -16.72 -2.87 -1.95
CA ASP A 103 -17.86 -3.55 -1.34
C ASP A 103 -17.37 -4.68 -0.43
N LEU A 104 -17.59 -4.55 0.87
CA LEU A 104 -17.08 -5.51 1.86
C LEU A 104 -17.81 -6.84 1.86
N GLU A 105 -19.09 -6.85 1.51
CA GLU A 105 -19.86 -8.10 1.40
C GLU A 105 -19.39 -8.90 0.20
N ALA A 106 -19.24 -8.25 -0.96
CA ALA A 106 -18.67 -8.86 -2.15
C ALA A 106 -17.22 -9.31 -1.94
N LEU A 107 -16.41 -8.53 -1.21
CA LEU A 107 -15.05 -8.92 -0.84
C LEU A 107 -15.03 -10.19 0.00
N GLU A 108 -15.87 -10.27 1.03
CA GLU A 108 -15.95 -11.45 1.89
C GLU A 108 -16.37 -12.69 1.11
N GLN A 109 -17.33 -12.57 0.21
CA GLN A 109 -17.73 -13.66 -0.68
C GLN A 109 -16.57 -14.07 -1.61
N THR A 110 -15.86 -13.10 -2.18
CA THR A 110 -14.71 -13.36 -3.06
C THR A 110 -13.60 -14.11 -2.32
N ILE A 111 -13.29 -13.69 -1.09
CA ILE A 111 -12.28 -14.35 -0.23
C ILE A 111 -12.66 -15.83 -0.01
N ARG A 112 -13.91 -16.08 0.35
CA ARG A 112 -14.40 -17.44 0.62
C ARG A 112 -14.37 -18.34 -0.63
N GLN A 113 -14.77 -17.81 -1.79
CA GLN A 113 -14.93 -18.58 -3.01
C GLN A 113 -13.60 -18.87 -3.72
N HIS A 114 -12.63 -17.94 -3.66
CA HIS A 114 -11.45 -17.95 -4.52
C HIS A 114 -10.12 -18.12 -3.80
N ARG A 115 -10.13 -18.41 -2.48
CA ARG A 115 -8.91 -18.56 -1.66
C ARG A 115 -7.95 -17.39 -1.86
N ILE A 116 -8.46 -16.19 -1.71
CA ILE A 116 -7.69 -14.96 -1.87
C ILE A 116 -6.49 -14.98 -0.93
N LYS A 117 -5.31 -14.62 -1.45
CA LYS A 117 -4.03 -14.57 -0.74
C LYS A 117 -3.61 -13.16 -0.37
N MET A 118 -4.17 -12.16 -1.02
CA MET A 118 -3.91 -10.75 -0.75
C MET A 118 -5.07 -9.90 -1.27
N VAL A 119 -5.38 -8.83 -0.59
CA VAL A 119 -6.32 -7.78 -1.04
C VAL A 119 -5.51 -6.53 -1.34
N MET A 120 -5.64 -5.97 -2.54
CA MET A 120 -5.04 -4.69 -2.89
C MET A 120 -6.13 -3.62 -2.98
N VAL A 121 -5.94 -2.51 -2.28
CA VAL A 121 -6.88 -1.38 -2.23
C VAL A 121 -6.15 -0.04 -2.30
N ASN A 122 -6.83 0.96 -2.86
CA ASN A 122 -6.42 2.37 -2.85
C ASN A 122 -7.48 3.17 -2.07
N PRO A 123 -7.41 3.22 -0.72
CA PRO A 123 -8.49 3.73 0.11
C PRO A 123 -8.59 5.26 0.16
N SER A 124 -7.55 5.97 -0.32
CA SER A 124 -7.47 7.43 -0.31
C SER A 124 -7.42 7.97 -1.73
N PHE A 125 -8.53 8.59 -2.19
CA PHE A 125 -8.66 9.13 -3.55
C PHE A 125 -8.46 8.07 -4.63
N GLN A 126 -9.22 6.99 -4.49
CA GLN A 126 -9.16 5.80 -5.34
C GLN A 126 -9.06 6.15 -6.83
N ASN A 127 -8.15 5.49 -7.51
CA ASN A 127 -7.98 5.66 -8.96
C ASN A 127 -8.68 4.50 -9.71
N PRO A 128 -9.72 4.78 -10.53
CA PRO A 128 -10.06 6.07 -11.13
C PRO A 128 -11.24 6.82 -10.50
N THR A 129 -11.88 6.34 -9.45
CA THR A 129 -13.18 6.85 -8.98
C THR A 129 -13.08 8.13 -8.16
N GLY A 130 -11.92 8.44 -7.58
CA GLY A 130 -11.75 9.55 -6.64
C GLY A 130 -12.35 9.29 -5.25
N THR A 131 -12.90 8.11 -5.01
CA THR A 131 -13.55 7.73 -3.74
C THR A 131 -12.57 7.80 -2.59
N VAL A 132 -13.04 8.29 -1.44
CA VAL A 132 -12.30 8.29 -0.17
C VAL A 132 -13.04 7.38 0.81
N MET A 133 -12.36 6.31 1.22
CA MET A 133 -12.92 5.35 2.17
C MET A 133 -12.96 5.96 3.57
N PRO A 134 -14.15 6.10 4.19
CA PRO A 134 -14.28 6.66 5.53
C PRO A 134 -13.71 5.73 6.60
N LEU A 135 -13.29 6.29 7.75
CA LEU A 135 -12.65 5.55 8.84
C LEU A 135 -13.39 4.27 9.21
N ARG A 136 -14.71 4.36 9.44
CA ARG A 136 -15.52 3.19 9.81
C ARG A 136 -15.40 2.03 8.82
N LYS A 137 -15.29 2.33 7.53
CA LYS A 137 -15.17 1.31 6.48
C LYS A 137 -13.75 0.76 6.40
N ARG A 138 -12.72 1.59 6.67
CA ARG A 138 -11.33 1.13 6.83
C ARG A 138 -11.21 0.11 7.95
N GLU A 139 -11.80 0.40 9.12
CA GLU A 139 -11.84 -0.52 10.26
C GLU A 139 -12.57 -1.83 9.93
N GLN A 140 -13.69 -1.76 9.22
CA GLN A 140 -14.42 -2.94 8.77
C GLN A 140 -13.61 -3.78 7.76
N LEU A 141 -12.94 -3.14 6.79
CA LEU A 141 -12.07 -3.81 5.83
C LEU A 141 -10.95 -4.58 6.54
N VAL A 142 -10.24 -3.90 7.45
CA VAL A 142 -9.19 -4.51 8.26
C VAL A 142 -9.74 -5.72 9.02
N LYS A 143 -10.89 -5.58 9.67
CA LYS A 143 -11.53 -6.68 10.42
C LYS A 143 -11.90 -7.88 9.52
N VAL A 144 -12.42 -7.65 8.32
CA VAL A 144 -12.69 -8.71 7.35
C VAL A 144 -11.39 -9.43 7.01
N CYS A 145 -10.35 -8.70 6.62
CA CYS A 145 -9.07 -9.29 6.23
C CYS A 145 -8.39 -10.04 7.37
N GLN A 146 -8.43 -9.53 8.61
CA GLN A 146 -7.96 -10.23 9.81
C GLN A 146 -8.71 -11.54 10.05
N THR A 147 -10.06 -11.53 9.92
CA THR A 147 -10.89 -12.72 10.13
C THR A 147 -10.49 -13.86 9.19
N TYR A 148 -10.12 -13.54 7.97
CA TYR A 148 -9.70 -14.52 6.96
C TYR A 148 -8.17 -14.69 6.85
N GLN A 149 -7.40 -13.98 7.66
CA GLN A 149 -5.93 -13.98 7.65
C GLN A 149 -5.36 -13.66 6.24
N VAL A 150 -5.96 -12.67 5.59
CA VAL A 150 -5.55 -12.20 4.26
C VAL A 150 -4.85 -10.84 4.41
N PRO A 151 -3.58 -10.71 4.01
CA PRO A 151 -2.88 -9.44 4.07
C PRO A 151 -3.47 -8.41 3.10
N ILE A 152 -3.35 -7.13 3.48
CA ILE A 152 -3.76 -6.00 2.67
C ILE A 152 -2.52 -5.31 2.10
N LEU A 153 -2.51 -5.06 0.80
CA LEU A 153 -1.60 -4.13 0.16
C LEU A 153 -2.32 -2.80 -0.03
N GLU A 154 -1.90 -1.79 0.72
CA GLU A 154 -2.46 -0.44 0.65
C GLU A 154 -1.66 0.42 -0.34
N ASP A 155 -2.31 0.92 -1.37
CA ASP A 155 -1.75 1.93 -2.26
C ASP A 155 -2.20 3.33 -1.81
N ASP A 156 -1.33 4.11 -1.20
CA ASP A 156 -1.62 5.46 -0.66
C ASP A 156 -0.89 6.57 -1.44
N VAL A 157 -0.75 6.43 -2.75
CA VAL A 157 -0.08 7.39 -3.64
C VAL A 157 -0.64 8.81 -3.51
N PHE A 158 -1.95 8.96 -3.31
CA PHE A 158 -2.61 10.25 -3.26
C PHE A 158 -2.90 10.76 -1.84
N GLY A 159 -2.63 9.98 -0.80
CA GLY A 159 -2.93 10.35 0.57
C GLY A 159 -2.28 11.66 1.03
N GLN A 160 -1.08 11.98 0.53
CA GLN A 160 -0.38 13.23 0.82
C GLN A 160 -1.01 14.47 0.15
N LEU A 161 -1.84 14.28 -0.87
CA LEU A 161 -2.51 15.39 -1.58
C LEU A 161 -3.85 15.78 -0.95
N SER A 162 -4.20 15.19 0.20
CA SER A 162 -5.47 15.39 0.87
C SER A 162 -5.61 16.78 1.48
N PHE A 163 -6.79 17.40 1.29
CA PHE A 163 -7.25 18.55 2.06
C PHE A 163 -8.05 18.12 3.32
N ILE A 164 -8.31 16.83 3.48
CA ILE A 164 -8.98 16.24 4.65
C ILE A 164 -7.91 15.97 5.73
N PRO A 165 -8.19 16.26 7.01
CA PRO A 165 -7.25 15.95 8.09
C PRO A 165 -6.88 14.46 8.11
N LYS A 166 -5.58 14.15 8.24
CA LYS A 166 -5.08 12.76 8.25
C LYS A 166 -5.63 11.92 9.41
N THR A 167 -6.10 12.56 10.47
CA THR A 167 -6.76 11.90 11.59
C THR A 167 -8.14 11.33 11.25
N GLU A 168 -8.79 11.88 10.23
CA GLU A 168 -10.11 11.43 9.76
C GLU A 168 -10.01 10.28 8.77
N ILE A 169 -8.90 10.21 8.02
CA ILE A 169 -8.62 9.18 7.02
C ILE A 169 -7.23 8.56 7.25
N PRO A 170 -6.97 7.94 8.39
CA PRO A 170 -5.67 7.33 8.67
C PRO A 170 -5.40 6.19 7.69
N PRO A 171 -4.12 5.93 7.31
CA PRO A 171 -3.79 4.78 6.49
C PRO A 171 -4.21 3.48 7.18
N LEU A 172 -4.54 2.45 6.41
CA LEU A 172 -4.88 1.12 6.92
C LEU A 172 -3.74 0.54 7.75
N LYS A 173 -2.49 0.82 7.34
CA LYS A 173 -1.27 0.43 8.07
C LYS A 173 -1.29 0.89 9.54
N LYS A 174 -1.91 2.03 9.86
CA LYS A 174 -2.08 2.49 11.23
C LYS A 174 -3.09 1.65 12.01
N LEU A 175 -4.12 1.14 11.33
CA LEU A 175 -5.19 0.34 11.95
C LEU A 175 -4.76 -1.11 12.18
N ASP A 176 -3.88 -1.62 11.32
CA ASP A 176 -3.34 -2.98 11.42
C ASP A 176 -1.87 -3.02 10.95
N PRO A 177 -0.92 -2.68 11.85
CA PRO A 177 0.50 -2.62 11.48
C PRO A 177 1.10 -3.95 11.02
N ASP A 178 0.53 -5.07 11.41
CA ASP A 178 1.10 -6.39 11.16
C ASP A 178 0.61 -7.01 9.84
N ASN A 179 -0.61 -6.68 9.42
CA ASN A 179 -1.27 -7.34 8.28
C ASN A 179 -1.41 -6.40 7.06
N VAL A 180 -1.09 -5.12 7.18
CA VAL A 180 -1.09 -4.14 6.08
C VAL A 180 0.34 -3.85 5.63
N LEU A 181 0.55 -3.84 4.32
CA LEU A 181 1.83 -3.54 3.65
C LEU A 181 1.76 -2.15 3.01
#